data_b4f8c764ecc0ad24771cd7e389c42432
#
_entry.id   b4f8c764ecc0ad24771cd7e389c42432
#
_cell.length_a   1.000
_cell.length_b   1.000
_cell.length_c   1.000
_cell.angle_alpha   90.00
_cell.angle_beta   90.00
_cell.angle_gamma   90.00
#
_symmetry.space_group_name_H-M   'P 1'
#
loop_
_entity.id
_entity.type
_entity.pdbx_description
1 polymer ?
#
loop_
_entity_poly.entity_id
_entity_poly.type
_entity_poly.pdbx_seq_one_letter_code
_entity_poly.pdbx_strand_id
1 'polypeptide(L)'
;KKEWQFHGTQLNYLIKRFNTPKSQANLYLKSGAGLAVSDYKNLNNKVEPNIFSGISVDWEDRQYFVSYQNRVNYNSSIDTFFLQKARIGFAPYVGDYGDFHTWVMLQVESMTKTKNKIIYTPMLRMFKGDLLAEVGLTNYKDFMFNFIKRF
;
A
#
# COMPACT_ATOMS: atom_id res chain seq x y z
N LYS A 1 4.18 -14.09 -19.90
CA LYS A 1 4.22 -13.34 -18.64
C LYS A 1 4.63 -11.89 -18.91
N LYS A 2 3.77 -10.97 -18.52
CA LYS A 2 4.10 -9.55 -18.66
C LYS A 2 5.06 -9.12 -17.56
N GLU A 3 6.19 -8.58 -17.95
CA GLU A 3 7.11 -7.96 -17.01
C GLU A 3 7.37 -6.53 -17.44
N TRP A 4 7.28 -5.63 -16.49
CA TRP A 4 7.58 -4.23 -16.73
C TRP A 4 8.11 -3.59 -15.45
N GLN A 5 8.90 -2.55 -15.62
CA GLN A 5 9.48 -1.81 -14.52
C GLN A 5 9.12 -0.35 -14.67
N PHE A 6 8.87 0.29 -13.54
CA PHE A 6 8.58 1.71 -13.51
C PHE A 6 9.77 2.45 -12.88
N HIS A 7 10.25 3.44 -13.59
CA HIS A 7 11.30 4.33 -13.12
C HIS A 7 10.80 5.75 -13.17
N GLY A 8 10.63 6.39 -12.02
CA GLY A 8 10.07 7.72 -12.02
C GLY A 8 10.06 8.35 -10.64
N THR A 9 9.35 9.46 -10.55
CA THR A 9 9.24 10.26 -9.35
C THR A 9 7.82 10.21 -8.83
N GLN A 10 7.66 10.05 -7.53
CA GLN A 10 6.37 10.08 -6.85
C GLN A 10 6.34 11.27 -5.90
N LEU A 11 5.23 12.00 -5.95
CA LEU A 11 4.95 13.10 -5.03
C LEU A 11 3.77 12.73 -4.15
N ASN A 12 3.99 12.78 -2.84
CA ASN A 12 2.94 12.58 -1.85
C ASN A 12 2.63 13.93 -1.22
N TYR A 13 1.40 14.37 -1.36
CA TYR A 13 0.96 15.64 -0.83
C TYR A 13 -0.07 15.41 0.27
N LEU A 14 0.25 15.86 1.48
CA LEU A 14 -0.70 15.79 2.60
C LEU A 14 -1.71 16.91 2.46
N ILE A 15 -2.95 16.55 2.10
CA ILE A 15 -4.01 17.53 1.89
C ILE A 15 -4.52 18.03 3.24
N LYS A 16 -4.77 17.14 4.18
CA LYS A 16 -5.31 17.50 5.47
C LYS A 16 -4.99 16.44 6.52
N ARG A 17 -4.74 16.93 7.73
CA ARG A 17 -4.51 16.07 8.89
C ARG A 17 -5.42 16.50 10.01
N PHE A 18 -6.11 15.52 10.60
CA PHE A 18 -6.97 15.72 11.75
C PHE A 18 -6.31 15.03 12.94
N ASN A 19 -5.90 15.81 13.92
CA ASN A 19 -5.31 15.28 15.14
C ASN A 19 -6.22 15.55 16.32
N THR A 20 -6.48 14.50 17.10
CA THR A 20 -7.10 14.61 18.41
C THR A 20 -6.15 14.02 19.44
N PRO A 21 -6.37 14.23 20.76
CA PRO A 21 -5.50 13.60 21.76
C PRO A 21 -5.47 12.07 21.69
N LYS A 22 -6.48 11.45 21.06
CA LYS A 22 -6.60 9.97 21.01
C LYS A 22 -6.52 9.39 19.62
N SER A 23 -6.57 10.20 18.57
CA SER A 23 -6.61 9.67 17.20
C SER A 23 -5.97 10.61 16.21
N GLN A 24 -5.65 10.08 15.04
CA GLN A 24 -5.11 10.84 13.93
C GLN A 24 -5.69 10.33 12.62
N ALA A 25 -6.09 11.26 11.78
CA ALA A 25 -6.56 10.95 10.43
C ALA A 25 -5.77 11.79 9.43
N ASN A 26 -5.46 11.21 8.29
CA ASN A 26 -4.71 11.87 7.23
C ASN A 26 -5.38 11.65 5.89
N LEU A 27 -5.30 12.67 5.04
CA LEU A 27 -5.73 12.61 3.65
C LEU A 27 -4.57 13.01 2.76
N TYR A 28 -4.16 12.12 1.85
CA TYR A 28 -3.04 12.34 0.95
C TYR A 28 -3.48 12.29 -0.50
N LEU A 29 -2.87 13.13 -1.31
CA LEU A 29 -2.85 12.98 -2.75
C LEU A 29 -1.49 12.39 -3.15
N LYS A 30 -1.52 11.30 -3.90
CA LYS A 30 -0.29 10.67 -4.39
C LYS A 30 -0.31 10.69 -5.90
N SER A 31 0.76 11.19 -6.50
CA SER A 31 0.87 11.20 -7.94
C SER A 31 2.32 10.99 -8.35
N GLY A 32 2.52 10.57 -9.57
CA GLY A 32 3.85 10.34 -10.08
C GLY A 32 3.86 10.20 -11.57
N ALA A 33 5.03 10.36 -12.13
CA ALA A 33 5.28 10.21 -13.55
C ALA A 33 6.68 9.65 -13.76
N GLY A 34 6.85 8.89 -14.81
CA GLY A 34 8.13 8.30 -15.12
C GLY A 34 8.07 7.49 -16.39
N LEU A 35 8.99 6.55 -16.51
CA LEU A 35 9.09 5.68 -17.67
C LEU A 35 8.84 4.25 -17.24
N ALA A 36 7.98 3.58 -17.99
CA ALA A 36 7.76 2.15 -17.86
C ALA A 36 8.56 1.43 -18.91
N VAL A 37 9.36 0.47 -18.49
CA VAL A 37 10.19 -0.34 -19.38
C VAL A 37 9.62 -1.74 -19.37
N SER A 38 9.32 -2.26 -20.55
CA SER A 38 8.74 -3.59 -20.69
C SER A 38 9.66 -4.48 -21.52
N ASP A 39 9.88 -5.69 -21.04
CA ASP A 39 10.53 -6.76 -21.80
C ASP A 39 9.51 -7.75 -22.39
N TYR A 40 8.24 -7.35 -22.36
CA TYR A 40 7.17 -8.16 -22.93
C TYR A 40 7.39 -8.35 -24.44
N LYS A 41 7.16 -9.58 -24.88
CA LYS A 41 7.53 -10.02 -26.22
C LYS A 41 7.02 -9.13 -27.36
N ASN A 42 5.81 -8.60 -27.22
CA ASN A 42 5.21 -7.74 -28.23
C ASN A 42 5.70 -6.30 -28.14
N LEU A 43 6.25 -5.90 -27.02
CA LEU A 43 6.73 -4.54 -26.79
C LEU A 43 8.24 -4.42 -26.92
N ASN A 44 8.95 -5.53 -26.85
CA ASN A 44 10.37 -5.66 -27.17
C ASN A 44 11.24 -4.57 -26.54
N ASN A 45 11.24 -4.51 -25.19
CA ASN A 45 12.00 -3.52 -24.42
C ASN A 45 11.57 -2.08 -24.68
N LYS A 46 10.33 -1.89 -25.02
CA LYS A 46 9.80 -0.57 -25.30
C LYS A 46 9.72 0.26 -24.03
N VAL A 47 10.11 1.53 -24.13
CA VAL A 47 10.02 2.50 -23.04
C VAL A 47 8.83 3.40 -23.30
N GLU A 48 7.89 3.46 -22.32
CA GLU A 48 6.68 4.24 -22.45
C GLU A 48 6.50 5.16 -21.24
N PRO A 49 5.95 6.37 -21.44
CA PRO A 49 5.61 7.21 -20.30
C PRO A 49 4.51 6.55 -19.46
N ASN A 50 4.65 6.65 -18.14
CA ASN A 50 3.67 6.12 -17.21
C ASN A 50 3.33 7.21 -16.20
N ILE A 51 2.03 7.41 -15.99
CA ILE A 51 1.52 8.41 -15.06
C ILE A 51 0.57 7.70 -14.10
N PHE A 52 0.66 8.03 -12.83
CA PHE A 52 -0.31 7.54 -11.87
C PHE A 52 -0.78 8.65 -10.94
N SER A 53 -1.97 8.48 -10.42
CA SER A 53 -2.55 9.38 -9.43
C SER A 53 -3.49 8.60 -8.53
N GLY A 54 -3.58 9.00 -7.29
CA GLY A 54 -4.46 8.34 -6.36
C GLY A 54 -4.63 9.13 -5.08
N ILE A 55 -5.58 8.66 -4.26
CA ILE A 55 -5.90 9.26 -2.98
C ILE A 55 -5.71 8.20 -1.92
N SER A 56 -5.16 8.61 -0.78
CA SER A 56 -4.99 7.74 0.37
C SER A 56 -5.57 8.42 1.60
N VAL A 57 -6.39 7.69 2.34
CA VAL A 57 -7.00 8.14 3.59
C VAL A 57 -6.64 7.13 4.67
N ASP A 58 -6.24 7.59 5.82
CA ASP A 58 -6.06 6.70 6.96
C ASP A 58 -6.57 7.35 8.23
N TRP A 59 -6.93 6.50 9.17
CA TRP A 59 -7.32 6.89 10.51
C TRP A 59 -6.84 5.84 11.50
N GLU A 60 -6.29 6.29 12.60
CA GLU A 60 -5.87 5.38 13.66
C GLU A 60 -6.05 6.00 15.05
N ASP A 61 -6.29 5.12 16.02
CA ASP A 61 -6.15 5.43 17.42
C ASP A 61 -5.22 4.37 18.04
N ARG A 62 -5.27 4.18 19.36
CA ARG A 62 -4.37 3.25 20.02
C ARG A 62 -4.77 1.78 19.86
N GLN A 63 -5.98 1.51 19.36
CA GLN A 63 -6.50 0.14 19.22
C GLN A 63 -6.99 -0.20 17.83
N TYR A 64 -7.34 0.80 17.02
CA TYR A 64 -7.94 0.58 15.71
C TYR A 64 -7.21 1.35 14.63
N PHE A 65 -7.14 0.74 13.47
CA PHE A 65 -6.53 1.33 12.28
C PHE A 65 -7.43 1.05 11.08
N VAL A 66 -7.69 2.06 10.27
CA VAL A 66 -8.42 1.93 9.01
C VAL A 66 -7.69 2.76 7.97
N SER A 67 -7.44 2.19 6.81
CA SER A 67 -6.91 2.93 5.68
C SER A 67 -7.58 2.51 4.39
N TYR A 68 -7.69 3.45 3.47
CA TYR A 68 -8.17 3.21 2.12
C TYR A 68 -7.27 3.98 1.16
N GLN A 69 -6.89 3.34 0.08
CA GLN A 69 -6.11 4.00 -0.95
C GLN A 69 -6.57 3.51 -2.31
N ASN A 70 -6.62 4.44 -3.26
CA ASN A 70 -6.85 4.08 -4.65
C ASN A 70 -5.74 4.67 -5.50
N ARG A 71 -5.57 4.09 -6.67
CA ARG A 71 -4.52 4.50 -7.60
C ARG A 71 -4.94 4.15 -9.00
N VAL A 72 -4.83 5.12 -9.91
CA VAL A 72 -5.02 4.91 -11.34
C VAL A 72 -3.64 5.01 -11.99
N ASN A 73 -3.25 3.96 -12.67
CA ASN A 73 -2.03 3.94 -13.49
C ASN A 73 -2.43 3.99 -14.95
N TYR A 74 -1.83 4.89 -15.69
CA TYR A 74 -2.02 5.01 -17.13
C TYR A 74 -0.69 4.78 -17.84
N ASN A 75 -0.71 3.87 -18.79
CA ASN A 75 0.42 3.64 -19.69
C ASN A 75 -0.14 3.29 -21.06
N SER A 76 0.24 4.06 -22.08
CA SER A 76 -0.42 3.99 -23.39
C SER A 76 -0.22 2.67 -24.11
N SER A 77 0.86 1.96 -23.86
CA SER A 77 1.17 0.72 -24.57
C SER A 77 1.10 -0.53 -23.71
N ILE A 78 1.33 -0.41 -22.42
CA ILE A 78 1.37 -1.57 -21.54
C ILE A 78 -0.02 -1.84 -20.97
N ASP A 79 -0.51 -0.97 -20.12
CA ASP A 79 -1.83 -1.15 -19.52
C ASP A 79 -2.29 0.08 -18.77
N THR A 80 -3.61 0.26 -18.68
CA THR A 80 -4.24 1.18 -17.75
C THR A 80 -4.98 0.35 -16.72
N PHE A 81 -4.72 0.59 -15.43
CA PHE A 81 -5.39 -0.16 -14.39
C PHE A 81 -5.73 0.71 -13.20
N PHE A 82 -6.74 0.28 -12.48
CA PHE A 82 -7.23 0.90 -11.27
C PHE A 82 -7.00 -0.05 -10.10
N LEU A 83 -6.26 0.40 -9.09
CA LEU A 83 -5.95 -0.36 -7.90
C LEU A 83 -6.68 0.24 -6.71
N GLN A 84 -7.33 -0.60 -5.93
CA GLN A 84 -7.93 -0.23 -4.66
C GLN A 84 -7.36 -1.11 -3.56
N LYS A 85 -7.05 -0.51 -2.43
CA LYS A 85 -6.53 -1.24 -1.28
C LYS A 85 -7.17 -0.67 -0.01
N ALA A 86 -7.74 -1.53 0.80
CA ALA A 86 -8.27 -1.18 2.10
C ALA A 86 -7.58 -2.05 3.16
N ARG A 87 -7.30 -1.45 4.31
CA ARG A 87 -6.67 -2.15 5.41
C ARG A 87 -7.37 -1.76 6.70
N ILE A 88 -7.74 -2.76 7.49
CA ILE A 88 -8.28 -2.56 8.83
C ILE A 88 -7.39 -3.29 9.82
N GLY A 89 -7.26 -2.74 11.01
CA GLY A 89 -6.40 -3.32 12.03
C GLY A 89 -6.97 -3.14 13.43
N PHE A 90 -6.56 -4.04 14.29
CA PHE A 90 -6.96 -4.06 15.69
C PHE A 90 -5.77 -4.44 16.55
N ALA A 91 -5.54 -3.68 17.63
CA ALA A 91 -4.53 -4.01 18.61
C ALA A 91 -5.20 -4.71 19.78
N PRO A 92 -4.85 -5.99 20.08
CA PRO A 92 -5.46 -6.72 21.17
C PRO A 92 -5.21 -6.09 22.55
N TYR A 93 -4.17 -5.28 22.67
CA TYR A 93 -3.84 -4.58 23.89
C TYR A 93 -3.24 -3.21 23.57
N VAL A 94 -3.33 -2.31 24.53
CA VAL A 94 -2.71 -0.99 24.44
C VAL A 94 -1.43 -1.01 25.26
N GLY A 95 -0.30 -0.83 24.58
CA GLY A 95 1.01 -0.77 25.24
C GLY A 95 1.48 0.66 25.46
N ASP A 96 2.38 0.83 26.38
CA ASP A 96 3.05 2.09 26.62
C ASP A 96 4.22 2.26 25.65
N TYR A 97 4.74 3.47 25.57
CA TYR A 97 5.91 3.75 24.74
C TYR A 97 7.08 2.86 25.14
N GLY A 98 7.66 2.19 24.16
CA GLY A 98 8.75 1.25 24.36
C GLY A 98 8.32 -0.20 24.57
N ASP A 99 7.03 -0.44 24.75
CA ASP A 99 6.51 -1.79 24.85
C ASP A 99 6.43 -2.46 23.48
N PHE A 100 6.29 -3.80 23.52
CA PHE A 100 6.05 -4.57 22.31
C PHE A 100 4.59 -4.41 21.90
N HIS A 101 4.37 -3.92 20.68
CA HIS A 101 3.03 -3.68 20.15
C HIS A 101 2.71 -4.70 19.07
N THR A 102 1.49 -5.21 19.10
CA THR A 102 1.00 -6.17 18.10
C THR A 102 -0.30 -5.68 17.50
N TRP A 103 -0.39 -5.75 16.17
CA TRP A 103 -1.59 -5.40 15.41
C TRP A 103 -2.01 -6.59 14.58
N VAL A 104 -3.28 -6.95 14.67
CA VAL A 104 -3.90 -7.93 13.77
C VAL A 104 -4.60 -7.13 12.70
N MET A 105 -4.27 -7.36 11.43
CA MET A 105 -4.74 -6.56 10.31
C MET A 105 -5.27 -7.44 9.21
N LEU A 106 -6.23 -6.89 8.46
CA LEU A 106 -6.71 -7.51 7.23
C LEU A 106 -6.58 -6.49 6.11
N GLN A 107 -5.91 -6.87 5.05
CA GLN A 107 -5.79 -6.08 3.85
C GLN A 107 -6.63 -6.68 2.74
N VAL A 108 -7.40 -5.84 2.07
CA VAL A 108 -8.20 -6.23 0.90
C VAL A 108 -7.74 -5.38 -0.26
N GLU A 109 -7.39 -6.04 -1.37
CA GLU A 109 -6.85 -5.39 -2.54
C GLU A 109 -7.59 -5.85 -3.78
N SER A 110 -7.90 -4.92 -4.68
CA SER A 110 -8.58 -5.20 -5.93
C SER A 110 -7.90 -4.43 -7.05
N MET A 111 -7.70 -5.09 -8.18
CA MET A 111 -7.12 -4.49 -9.38
C MET A 111 -7.97 -4.86 -10.58
N THR A 112 -8.36 -3.87 -11.39
CA THR A 112 -9.34 -4.08 -12.47
C THR A 112 -8.84 -4.93 -13.62
N LYS A 113 -7.54 -4.93 -13.89
CA LYS A 113 -6.97 -5.68 -15.01
C LYS A 113 -6.64 -7.13 -14.70
N THR A 114 -6.72 -7.54 -13.46
CA THR A 114 -6.40 -8.91 -13.05
C THR A 114 -7.67 -9.69 -12.80
N LYS A 115 -8.50 -9.86 -13.83
CA LYS A 115 -9.73 -10.65 -13.79
C LYS A 115 -10.64 -10.33 -12.59
N ASN A 116 -10.63 -9.07 -12.12
CA ASN A 116 -11.39 -8.63 -10.96
C ASN A 116 -11.13 -9.46 -9.69
N LYS A 117 -9.90 -9.95 -9.53
CA LYS A 117 -9.55 -10.72 -8.35
C LYS A 117 -9.48 -9.83 -7.11
N ILE A 118 -10.03 -10.33 -6.04
CA ILE A 118 -9.92 -9.69 -4.74
C ILE A 118 -8.92 -10.50 -3.91
N ILE A 119 -7.90 -9.83 -3.41
CA ILE A 119 -6.85 -10.46 -2.62
C ILE A 119 -7.04 -10.08 -1.16
N TYR A 120 -7.23 -11.07 -0.30
CA TYR A 120 -7.33 -10.90 1.14
C TYR A 120 -6.00 -11.29 1.76
N THR A 121 -5.47 -10.43 2.61
CA THR A 121 -4.19 -10.69 3.27
C THR A 121 -4.35 -10.45 4.77
N PRO A 122 -4.61 -11.48 5.56
CA PRO A 122 -4.47 -11.36 7.00
C PRO A 122 -3.01 -11.13 7.35
N MET A 123 -2.75 -10.23 8.29
CA MET A 123 -1.41 -9.79 8.63
C MET A 123 -1.25 -9.64 10.13
N LEU A 124 -0.04 -9.87 10.59
CA LEU A 124 0.40 -9.47 11.91
C LEU A 124 1.48 -8.40 11.76
N ARG A 125 1.27 -7.30 12.44
CA ARG A 125 2.27 -6.24 12.53
C ARG A 125 2.76 -6.16 13.97
N MET A 126 4.05 -6.24 14.15
CA MET A 126 4.69 -6.19 15.45
C MET A 126 5.75 -5.10 15.44
N PHE A 127 5.76 -4.27 16.47
CA PHE A 127 6.82 -3.27 16.58
C PHE A 127 7.19 -3.02 18.03
N LYS A 128 8.45 -2.66 18.21
CA LYS A 128 9.01 -2.25 19.49
C LYS A 128 10.06 -1.19 19.22
N GLY A 129 9.87 0.01 19.80
CA GLY A 129 10.76 1.11 19.55
C GLY A 129 10.87 1.47 18.07
N ASP A 130 12.03 1.29 17.49
CA ASP A 130 12.33 1.61 16.09
C ASP A 130 12.30 0.40 15.16
N LEU A 131 11.91 -0.77 15.68
CA LEU A 131 11.81 -1.99 14.89
C LEU A 131 10.36 -2.30 14.55
N LEU A 132 10.11 -2.61 13.29
CA LEU A 132 8.79 -3.02 12.79
C LEU A 132 8.93 -4.28 11.97
N ALA A 133 8.06 -5.25 12.21
CA ALA A 133 7.97 -6.45 11.39
C ALA A 133 6.51 -6.72 11.04
N GLU A 134 6.27 -7.06 9.78
CA GLU A 134 4.94 -7.46 9.31
C GLU A 134 5.05 -8.81 8.61
N VAL A 135 4.08 -9.67 8.86
CA VAL A 135 3.98 -10.96 8.19
C VAL A 135 2.53 -11.17 7.78
N GLY A 136 2.33 -11.67 6.58
CA GLY A 136 0.99 -11.92 6.06
C GLY A 136 0.96 -13.07 5.07
N LEU A 137 -0.25 -13.55 4.82
CA LEU A 137 -0.50 -14.62 3.88
C LEU A 137 -1.73 -14.27 3.07
N THR A 138 -1.60 -14.23 1.74
CA THR A 138 -2.73 -13.93 0.87
C THR A 138 -3.64 -15.15 0.72
N ASN A 139 -4.87 -14.91 0.22
CA ASN A 139 -5.79 -16.01 -0.08
C ASN A 139 -5.33 -16.86 -1.27
N TYR A 140 -4.30 -16.43 -1.98
CA TYR A 140 -3.64 -17.22 -3.04
C TYR A 140 -2.39 -17.94 -2.54
N LYS A 141 -2.19 -17.98 -1.21
CA LYS A 141 -1.09 -18.66 -0.54
C LYS A 141 0.28 -18.00 -0.77
N ASP A 142 0.29 -16.73 -1.15
CA ASP A 142 1.52 -15.97 -1.23
C ASP A 142 1.87 -15.44 0.14
N PHE A 143 3.15 -15.57 0.50
CA PHE A 143 3.67 -15.12 1.78
C PHE A 143 4.19 -13.69 1.63
N MET A 144 3.84 -12.83 2.59
CA MET A 144 4.34 -11.47 2.64
C MET A 144 5.11 -11.25 3.94
N PHE A 145 6.30 -10.64 3.83
CA PHE A 145 7.12 -10.31 4.97
C PHE A 145 7.77 -8.95 4.76
N ASN A 146 7.63 -8.07 5.75
CA ASN A 146 8.29 -6.77 5.78
C ASN A 146 9.02 -6.59 7.10
N PHE A 147 10.21 -6.04 7.03
CA PHE A 147 11.00 -5.71 8.21
C PHE A 147 11.58 -4.32 8.03
N ILE A 148 11.35 -3.46 9.01
CA ILE A 148 11.81 -2.07 8.95
C ILE A 148 12.49 -1.72 10.27
N LYS A 149 13.67 -1.16 10.16
CA LYS A 149 14.36 -0.53 11.29
C LYS A 149 14.51 0.95 10.99
N ARG A 150 14.05 1.78 11.91
CA ARG A 150 14.22 3.24 11.79
C ARG A 150 15.46 3.67 12.55
N PHE A 151 16.15 4.60 11.99
CA PHE A 151 17.34 5.17 12.59
C PHE A 151 17.11 6.59 13.07
#